data_4fa4bd53cc0d9685644c0f2f447489d6
#
_entry.id   4fa4bd53cc0d9685644c0f2f447489d6
#
_cell.length_a   1.000
_cell.length_b   1.000
_cell.length_c   1.000
_cell.angle_alpha   90.00
_cell.angle_beta   90.00
_cell.angle_gamma   90.00
#
_symmetry.space_group_name_H-M   'P 1'
#
loop_
_entity.id
_entity.type
_entity.pdbx_description
1 polymer ?
#
loop_
_entity_poly.entity_id
_entity_poly.type
_entity_poly.pdbx_seq_one_letter_code
_entity_poly.pdbx_strand_id
1 'polypeptide(L)'
;MSPAPDPEIRVGVSLPPGGFASRDEAADYVGAVADGGLDHLLTADHIAFFGGRGMDGLTTVSWLAGLHPTIGVYLGVYLLALRHPVAVARQISTLAEQAPGRLTFGVGVGGEDRHEMEAVGVDPATRGRRTYEALDVLRPLLAGEWVDHHG
;
A
#
# COMPACT_ATOMS: atom_id res chain seq x y z
N MET A 1 18.29 20.64 -25.11
CA MET A 1 17.60 19.80 -24.09
C MET A 1 17.05 20.75 -23.05
N SER A 2 15.71 20.88 -22.94
CA SER A 2 15.13 21.61 -21.82
C SER A 2 15.44 20.85 -20.52
N PRO A 3 15.75 21.56 -19.41
CA PRO A 3 15.90 20.91 -18.12
C PRO A 3 14.62 20.13 -17.80
N ALA A 4 14.77 18.96 -17.18
CA ALA A 4 13.62 18.26 -16.64
C ALA A 4 12.90 19.18 -15.65
N PRO A 5 11.56 19.21 -15.64
CA PRO A 5 10.83 19.99 -14.64
C PRO A 5 11.28 19.55 -13.24
N ASP A 6 11.41 20.52 -12.35
CA ASP A 6 11.68 20.23 -10.93
C ASP A 6 10.67 19.22 -10.41
N PRO A 7 11.11 18.22 -9.64
CA PRO A 7 10.20 17.24 -9.07
C PRO A 7 9.21 17.96 -8.15
N GLU A 8 7.94 17.82 -8.47
CA GLU A 8 6.86 18.37 -7.65
C GLU A 8 6.87 17.67 -6.28
N ILE A 9 6.99 18.47 -5.21
CA ILE A 9 6.93 17.93 -3.85
C ILE A 9 5.47 17.64 -3.52
N ARG A 10 5.16 16.38 -3.19
CA ARG A 10 3.85 15.94 -2.75
C ARG A 10 3.83 15.75 -1.24
N VAL A 11 2.84 16.33 -0.59
CA VAL A 11 2.71 16.31 0.87
C VAL A 11 1.45 15.54 1.26
N GLY A 12 1.59 14.61 2.19
CA GLY A 12 0.47 13.82 2.68
C GLY A 12 0.45 13.73 4.20
N VAL A 13 -0.60 13.12 4.72
CA VAL A 13 -0.79 12.91 6.16
C VAL A 13 -1.12 11.44 6.43
N SER A 14 -0.60 10.92 7.53
CA SER A 14 -0.95 9.58 8.03
C SER A 14 -2.36 9.56 8.59
N LEU A 15 -3.01 8.41 8.51
CA LEU A 15 -4.26 8.20 9.21
C LEU A 15 -4.10 8.40 10.72
N PRO A 16 -5.16 8.84 11.41
CA PRO A 16 -5.12 9.03 12.85
C PRO A 16 -4.84 7.70 13.56
N PRO A 17 -4.04 7.72 14.65
CA PRO A 17 -3.81 6.54 15.47
C PRO A 17 -5.14 5.99 16.01
N GLY A 18 -5.42 4.71 15.73
CA GLY A 18 -6.66 4.05 16.15
C GLY A 18 -7.77 4.03 15.09
N GLY A 19 -7.54 4.63 13.93
CA GLY A 19 -8.52 4.66 12.83
C GLY A 19 -9.69 5.61 13.09
N PHE A 20 -10.86 5.25 12.57
CA PHE A 20 -12.08 6.05 12.65
C PHE A 20 -13.20 5.28 13.36
N ALA A 21 -14.01 5.97 14.11
CA ALA A 21 -15.16 5.36 14.80
C ALA A 21 -16.33 5.06 13.84
N SER A 22 -16.40 5.76 12.69
CA SER A 22 -17.44 5.56 11.68
C SER A 22 -16.93 5.87 10.27
N ARG A 23 -17.72 5.43 9.28
CA ARG A 23 -17.48 5.80 7.87
C ARG A 23 -17.60 7.32 7.65
N ASP A 24 -18.53 7.96 8.30
CA ASP A 24 -18.78 9.39 8.14
C ASP A 24 -17.61 10.22 8.70
N GLU A 25 -17.10 9.85 9.89
CA GLU A 25 -15.87 10.45 10.43
C GLU A 25 -14.68 10.30 9.48
N ALA A 26 -14.54 9.11 8.87
CA ALA A 26 -13.49 8.90 7.88
C ALA A 26 -13.68 9.77 6.64
N ALA A 27 -14.90 9.89 6.13
CA ALA A 27 -15.21 10.71 4.96
C ALA A 27 -14.96 12.20 5.24
N ASP A 28 -15.35 12.70 6.42
CA ASP A 28 -15.09 14.06 6.87
C ASP A 28 -13.58 14.34 6.98
N TYR A 29 -12.82 13.41 7.55
CA TYR A 29 -11.36 13.53 7.64
C TYR A 29 -10.71 13.57 6.25
N VAL A 30 -11.09 12.66 5.36
CA VAL A 30 -10.56 12.60 4.00
C VAL A 30 -10.90 13.87 3.23
N GLY A 31 -12.13 14.38 3.36
CA GLY A 31 -12.55 15.65 2.79
C GLY A 31 -11.71 16.81 3.30
N ALA A 32 -11.53 16.92 4.62
CA ALA A 32 -10.72 17.97 5.21
C ALA A 32 -9.26 17.95 4.77
N VAL A 33 -8.67 16.75 4.56
CA VAL A 33 -7.30 16.61 4.03
C VAL A 33 -7.23 17.11 2.59
N ALA A 34 -8.20 16.77 1.75
CA ALA A 34 -8.26 17.22 0.36
C ALA A 34 -8.49 18.74 0.26
N ASP A 35 -9.44 19.28 1.04
CA ASP A 35 -9.75 20.72 1.09
C ASP A 35 -8.57 21.53 1.65
N GLY A 36 -7.75 20.93 2.52
CA GLY A 36 -6.51 21.51 3.04
C GLY A 36 -5.36 21.54 2.03
N GLY A 37 -5.56 21.02 0.81
CA GLY A 37 -4.57 21.03 -0.27
C GLY A 37 -3.45 20.00 -0.08
N LEU A 38 -3.67 18.95 0.70
CA LEU A 38 -2.73 17.83 0.82
C LEU A 38 -2.94 16.84 -0.32
N ASP A 39 -1.85 16.21 -0.77
CA ASP A 39 -1.83 15.37 -1.97
C ASP A 39 -2.31 13.95 -1.72
N HIS A 40 -2.06 13.40 -0.52
CA HIS A 40 -2.39 12.00 -0.25
C HIS A 40 -2.55 11.67 1.24
N LEU A 41 -3.25 10.57 1.47
CA LEU A 41 -3.35 9.88 2.75
C LEU A 41 -2.35 8.72 2.80
N LEU A 42 -1.62 8.61 3.91
CA LEU A 42 -0.66 7.53 4.16
C LEU A 42 -1.25 6.50 5.13
N THR A 43 -1.10 5.22 4.81
CA THR A 43 -1.28 4.11 5.75
C THR A 43 -0.11 3.13 5.70
N ALA A 44 0.12 2.44 6.81
CA ALA A 44 1.01 1.30 6.87
C ALA A 44 0.26 0.00 6.57
N ASP A 45 0.98 -1.10 6.57
CA ASP A 45 0.45 -2.44 6.33
C ASP A 45 0.89 -3.40 7.43
N HIS A 46 -0.06 -4.14 7.97
CA HIS A 46 0.16 -5.23 8.90
C HIS A 46 -0.72 -6.42 8.56
N ILE A 47 -0.25 -7.62 8.85
CA ILE A 47 -1.01 -8.87 8.62
C ILE A 47 -1.46 -9.49 9.95
N ALA A 48 -0.72 -9.27 11.03
CA ALA A 48 -1.04 -9.78 12.35
C ALA A 48 -1.78 -8.75 13.20
N PHE A 49 -2.64 -9.26 14.09
CA PHE A 49 -3.42 -8.45 15.04
C PHE A 49 -2.59 -8.05 16.27
N PHE A 50 -1.39 -7.56 16.05
CA PHE A 50 -0.48 -7.23 17.14
C PHE A 50 -1.05 -6.10 18.01
N GLY A 51 -1.27 -6.39 19.29
CA GLY A 51 -1.85 -5.43 20.22
C GLY A 51 -3.27 -4.95 19.87
N GLY A 52 -4.01 -5.70 19.04
CA GLY A 52 -5.35 -5.33 18.58
C GLY A 52 -5.37 -4.15 17.60
N ARG A 53 -4.21 -3.77 17.08
CA ARG A 53 -4.04 -2.68 16.12
C ARG A 53 -3.32 -3.21 14.88
N GLY A 54 -3.68 -2.70 13.76
CA GLY A 54 -3.12 -3.08 12.48
C GLY A 54 -4.23 -3.11 11.44
N MET A 55 -3.88 -2.76 10.21
CA MET A 55 -4.82 -2.77 9.09
C MET A 55 -4.11 -3.39 7.90
N ASP A 56 -4.83 -4.24 7.15
CA ASP A 56 -4.36 -4.65 5.84
C ASP A 56 -4.27 -3.41 4.94
N GLY A 57 -3.07 -3.15 4.45
CA GLY A 57 -2.76 -1.91 3.76
C GLY A 57 -3.54 -1.73 2.46
N LEU A 58 -3.65 -2.78 1.61
CA LEU A 58 -4.39 -2.70 0.35
C LEU A 58 -5.90 -2.54 0.57
N THR A 59 -6.46 -3.24 1.55
CA THR A 59 -7.87 -3.06 1.92
C THR A 59 -8.14 -1.64 2.39
N THR A 60 -7.24 -1.09 3.21
CA THR A 60 -7.36 0.27 3.74
C THR A 60 -7.28 1.32 2.64
N VAL A 61 -6.26 1.28 1.76
CA VAL A 61 -6.15 2.27 0.67
C VAL A 61 -7.29 2.16 -0.33
N SER A 62 -7.82 0.96 -0.57
CA SER A 62 -8.99 0.77 -1.43
C SER A 62 -10.23 1.42 -0.84
N TRP A 63 -10.46 1.25 0.47
CA TRP A 63 -11.55 1.88 1.18
C TRP A 63 -11.43 3.42 1.17
N LEU A 64 -10.25 3.95 1.48
CA LEU A 64 -9.97 5.40 1.45
C LEU A 64 -10.18 6.01 0.05
N ALA A 65 -9.71 5.31 -0.99
CA ALA A 65 -9.90 5.74 -2.37
C ALA A 65 -11.39 5.85 -2.76
N GLY A 66 -12.26 5.04 -2.14
CA GLY A 66 -13.71 5.09 -2.32
C GLY A 66 -14.42 6.19 -1.52
N LEU A 67 -13.76 6.83 -0.55
CA LEU A 67 -14.33 7.93 0.24
C LEU A 67 -14.23 9.29 -0.44
N HIS A 68 -13.25 9.47 -1.36
CA HIS A 68 -13.04 10.75 -2.04
C HIS A 68 -12.60 10.52 -3.49
N PRO A 69 -13.06 11.35 -4.46
CA PRO A 69 -12.81 11.09 -5.87
C PRO A 69 -11.38 11.40 -6.34
N THR A 70 -10.63 12.26 -5.68
CA THR A 70 -9.36 12.79 -6.20
C THR A 70 -8.15 12.60 -5.30
N ILE A 71 -8.32 12.50 -3.97
CA ILE A 71 -7.19 12.38 -3.03
C ILE A 71 -6.33 11.16 -3.36
N GLY A 72 -5.02 11.32 -3.34
CA GLY A 72 -4.07 10.23 -3.47
C GLY A 72 -4.09 9.30 -2.25
N VAL A 73 -3.78 8.04 -2.44
CA VAL A 73 -3.60 7.07 -1.37
C VAL A 73 -2.19 6.48 -1.45
N TYR A 74 -1.48 6.52 -0.35
CA TYR A 74 -0.11 6.05 -0.26
C TYR A 74 0.00 4.91 0.77
N LEU A 75 0.42 3.76 0.29
CA LEU A 75 0.72 2.61 1.13
C LEU A 75 2.21 2.60 1.45
N GLY A 76 2.57 2.96 2.64
CA GLY A 76 3.96 3.13 3.04
C GLY A 76 4.25 2.48 4.39
N VAL A 77 4.68 1.22 4.35
CA VAL A 77 4.97 0.36 3.21
C VAL A 77 4.19 -0.95 3.28
N TYR A 78 4.02 -1.63 2.14
CA TYR A 78 3.39 -2.94 2.05
C TYR A 78 4.38 -4.08 2.28
N LEU A 79 4.00 -5.06 3.07
CA LEU A 79 4.85 -6.22 3.42
C LEU A 79 4.69 -7.32 2.36
N LEU A 80 5.26 -7.07 1.17
CA LEU A 80 5.09 -7.94 0.00
C LEU A 80 5.60 -9.37 0.21
N ALA A 81 6.66 -9.55 1.02
CA ALA A 81 7.21 -10.87 1.34
C ALA A 81 6.21 -11.82 2.04
N LEU A 82 5.15 -11.28 2.62
CA LEU A 82 4.14 -12.03 3.37
C LEU A 82 2.94 -12.48 2.52
N ARG A 83 2.93 -12.16 1.22
CA ARG A 83 1.79 -12.40 0.34
C ARG A 83 2.23 -12.94 -1.02
N HIS A 84 1.30 -13.58 -1.70
CA HIS A 84 1.55 -14.10 -3.04
C HIS A 84 1.52 -12.97 -4.08
N PRO A 85 2.60 -12.73 -4.85
CA PRO A 85 2.72 -11.56 -5.73
C PRO A 85 1.66 -11.49 -6.83
N VAL A 86 1.18 -12.63 -7.34
CA VAL A 86 0.11 -12.67 -8.37
C VAL A 86 -1.21 -12.16 -7.80
N ALA A 87 -1.56 -12.52 -6.55
CA ALA A 87 -2.75 -12.01 -5.90
C ALA A 87 -2.64 -10.50 -5.68
N VAL A 88 -1.48 -10.04 -5.23
CA VAL A 88 -1.17 -8.61 -5.02
C VAL A 88 -1.25 -7.83 -6.34
N ALA A 89 -0.69 -8.37 -7.43
CA ALA A 89 -0.81 -7.76 -8.77
C ALA A 89 -2.27 -7.54 -9.16
N ARG A 90 -3.13 -8.55 -8.95
CA ARG A 90 -4.56 -8.43 -9.26
C ARG A 90 -5.25 -7.36 -8.40
N GLN A 91 -4.94 -7.29 -7.12
CA GLN A 91 -5.51 -6.29 -6.21
C GLN A 91 -5.09 -4.87 -6.61
N ILE A 92 -3.79 -4.66 -6.89
CA ILE A 92 -3.26 -3.37 -7.35
C ILE A 92 -3.90 -2.95 -8.68
N SER A 93 -3.97 -3.85 -9.67
CA SER A 93 -4.59 -3.56 -10.97
C SER A 93 -6.04 -3.15 -10.81
N THR A 94 -6.80 -3.88 -9.96
CA THR A 94 -8.20 -3.55 -9.69
C THR A 94 -8.36 -2.15 -9.09
N LEU A 95 -7.52 -1.82 -8.10
CA LEU A 95 -7.55 -0.48 -7.48
C LEU A 95 -7.12 0.61 -8.47
N ALA A 96 -6.10 0.36 -9.27
CA ALA A 96 -5.60 1.31 -10.26
C ALA A 96 -6.64 1.61 -11.37
N GLU A 97 -7.46 0.63 -11.76
CA GLU A 97 -8.59 0.83 -12.67
C GLU A 97 -9.70 1.71 -12.06
N GLN A 98 -9.97 1.57 -10.77
CA GLN A 98 -11.01 2.34 -10.07
C GLN A 98 -10.55 3.71 -9.59
N ALA A 99 -9.25 3.87 -9.36
CA ALA A 99 -8.62 5.09 -8.87
C ALA A 99 -7.34 5.42 -9.67
N PRO A 100 -7.47 5.72 -10.98
CA PRO A 100 -6.33 5.88 -11.87
C PRO A 100 -5.39 6.99 -11.41
N GLY A 101 -4.08 6.67 -11.32
CA GLY A 101 -3.02 7.60 -10.93
C GLY A 101 -2.99 8.01 -9.46
N ARG A 102 -3.89 7.48 -8.63
CA ARG A 102 -4.03 7.89 -7.23
C ARG A 102 -3.27 7.01 -6.24
N LEU A 103 -2.91 5.78 -6.62
CA LEU A 103 -2.18 4.86 -5.74
C LEU A 103 -0.68 5.09 -5.83
N THR A 104 -0.03 5.34 -4.70
CA THR A 104 1.40 5.17 -4.51
C THR A 104 1.64 3.91 -3.67
N PHE A 105 2.30 2.92 -4.27
CA PHE A 105 2.53 1.61 -3.65
C PHE A 105 3.98 1.49 -3.20
N GLY A 106 4.25 1.73 -1.93
CA GLY A 106 5.56 1.54 -1.31
C GLY A 106 5.71 0.10 -0.82
N VAL A 107 6.85 -0.51 -1.11
CA VAL A 107 7.18 -1.88 -0.69
C VAL A 107 8.26 -1.86 0.37
N GLY A 108 8.03 -2.60 1.46
CA GLY A 108 8.97 -2.81 2.54
C GLY A 108 9.26 -4.28 2.79
N VAL A 109 10.43 -4.55 3.36
CA VAL A 109 10.83 -5.92 3.72
C VAL A 109 10.25 -6.38 5.07
N GLY A 110 9.70 -5.44 5.86
CA GLY A 110 9.24 -5.71 7.22
C GLY A 110 10.38 -6.04 8.18
N GLY A 111 10.04 -6.47 9.37
CA GLY A 111 11.01 -7.03 10.30
C GLY A 111 11.03 -6.43 11.70
N GLU A 112 10.16 -5.48 12.00
CA GLU A 112 9.98 -4.99 13.37
C GLU A 112 9.34 -6.05 14.26
N ASP A 113 8.35 -6.78 13.71
CA ASP A 113 7.72 -7.92 14.39
C ASP A 113 7.95 -9.24 13.64
N ARG A 114 8.74 -10.11 14.25
CA ARG A 114 9.03 -11.43 13.71
C ARG A 114 7.80 -12.34 13.73
N HIS A 115 6.94 -12.19 14.73
CA HIS A 115 5.75 -13.03 14.88
C HIS A 115 4.75 -12.82 13.74
N GLU A 116 4.73 -11.63 13.15
CA GLU A 116 3.90 -11.34 11.99
C GLU A 116 4.27 -12.21 10.78
N MET A 117 5.56 -12.43 10.56
CA MET A 117 6.07 -13.30 9.51
C MET A 117 5.81 -14.79 9.83
N GLU A 118 6.12 -15.19 11.05
CA GLU A 118 5.93 -16.55 11.52
C GLU A 118 4.44 -16.96 11.46
N ALA A 119 3.53 -16.06 11.78
CA ALA A 119 2.08 -16.29 11.73
C ALA A 119 1.57 -16.67 10.33
N VAL A 120 2.26 -16.27 9.28
CA VAL A 120 1.93 -16.63 7.88
C VAL A 120 2.91 -17.65 7.30
N GLY A 121 3.71 -18.29 8.13
CA GLY A 121 4.64 -19.34 7.73
C GLY A 121 5.88 -18.85 6.97
N VAL A 122 6.24 -17.58 7.13
CA VAL A 122 7.43 -16.98 6.49
C VAL A 122 8.58 -16.94 7.50
N ASP A 123 9.72 -17.57 7.14
CA ASP A 123 10.95 -17.41 7.91
C ASP A 123 11.45 -15.97 7.79
N PRO A 124 11.56 -15.23 8.92
CA PRO A 124 12.04 -13.85 8.93
C PRO A 124 13.42 -13.66 8.30
N ALA A 125 14.29 -14.67 8.30
CA ALA A 125 15.60 -14.60 7.67
C ALA A 125 15.52 -14.51 6.14
N THR A 126 14.42 -14.97 5.54
CA THR A 126 14.21 -15.00 4.08
C THR A 126 13.53 -13.75 3.53
N ARG A 127 13.04 -12.84 4.38
CA ARG A 127 12.19 -11.71 4.00
C ARG A 127 12.72 -10.84 2.87
N GLY A 128 14.02 -10.52 2.90
CA GLY A 128 14.64 -9.71 1.87
C GLY A 128 14.63 -10.41 0.51
N ARG A 129 15.10 -11.67 0.46
CA ARG A 129 15.08 -12.47 -0.77
C ARG A 129 13.66 -12.61 -1.32
N ARG A 130 12.70 -12.98 -0.47
CA ARG A 130 11.28 -13.09 -0.87
C ARG A 130 10.69 -11.79 -1.41
N THR A 131 11.09 -10.64 -0.84
CA THR A 131 10.64 -9.34 -1.35
C THR A 131 11.15 -9.10 -2.77
N TYR A 132 12.42 -9.38 -3.05
CA TYR A 132 12.98 -9.24 -4.40
C TYR A 132 12.34 -10.19 -5.40
N GLU A 133 12.23 -11.48 -5.05
CA GLU A 133 11.56 -12.49 -5.88
C GLU A 133 10.10 -12.09 -6.19
N ALA A 134 9.38 -11.59 -5.18
CA ALA A 134 8.02 -11.11 -5.36
C ALA A 134 7.94 -9.86 -6.26
N LEU A 135 8.91 -8.95 -6.19
CA LEU A 135 8.99 -7.78 -7.08
C LEU A 135 9.29 -8.18 -8.52
N ASP A 136 10.12 -9.21 -8.74
CA ASP A 136 10.43 -9.73 -10.08
C ASP A 136 9.19 -10.34 -10.76
N VAL A 137 8.23 -10.82 -9.98
CA VAL A 137 6.92 -11.29 -10.47
C VAL A 137 5.93 -10.13 -10.60
N LEU A 138 5.87 -9.26 -9.59
CA LEU A 138 4.87 -8.22 -9.50
C LEU A 138 4.99 -7.17 -10.62
N ARG A 139 6.21 -6.69 -10.87
CA ARG A 139 6.45 -5.61 -11.84
C ARG A 139 6.02 -5.96 -13.26
N PRO A 140 6.44 -7.10 -13.84
CA PRO A 140 6.01 -7.48 -15.18
C PRO A 140 4.50 -7.71 -15.25
N LEU A 141 3.89 -8.35 -14.22
CA LEU A 141 2.44 -8.54 -14.19
C LEU A 141 1.67 -7.21 -14.23
N LEU A 142 2.14 -6.21 -13.50
CA LEU A 142 1.54 -4.86 -13.54
C LEU A 142 1.76 -4.15 -14.88
N ALA A 143 2.81 -4.52 -15.62
CA ALA A 143 3.05 -4.05 -16.98
C ALA A 143 2.23 -4.82 -18.06
N GLY A 144 1.46 -5.84 -17.65
CA GLY A 144 0.67 -6.68 -18.57
C GLY A 144 1.49 -7.76 -19.28
N GLU A 145 2.66 -8.09 -18.75
CA GLU A 145 3.55 -9.09 -19.30
C GLU A 145 3.28 -10.49 -18.72
N TRP A 146 3.67 -11.51 -19.45
CA TRP A 146 3.70 -12.89 -18.96
C TRP A 146 4.92 -13.12 -18.08
N VAL A 147 4.70 -13.85 -16.99
CA VAL A 147 5.77 -14.22 -16.05
C VAL A 147 5.81 -15.73 -15.90
N ASP A 148 6.97 -16.31 -16.09
CA ASP A 148 7.29 -17.68 -15.72
C ASP A 148 8.27 -17.62 -14.52
N HIS A 149 7.82 -18.11 -13.37
CA HIS A 149 8.58 -18.00 -12.11
C HIS A 149 8.55 -19.33 -11.37
N HIS A 150 9.72 -19.84 -11.10
CA HIS A 150 9.96 -21.08 -10.36
C HIS A 150 10.69 -20.77 -9.05
N GLY A 151 10.00 -20.11 -8.12
CA GLY A 151 10.51 -19.74 -6.80
C GLY A 151 9.88 -20.52 -5.67
#